data_f568ffc8bc35e9909b4c970e5f8f932a
#
_entry.id   f568ffc8bc35e9909b4c970e5f8f932a
#
_cell.length_a   1.000
_cell.length_b   1.000
_cell.length_c   1.000
_cell.angle_alpha   90.00
_cell.angle_beta   90.00
_cell.angle_gamma   90.00
#
_symmetry.space_group_name_H-M   'P 1'
#
loop_
_entity.id
_entity.type
_entity.pdbx_description
1 polymer ?
#
loop_
_entity_poly.entity_id
_entity_poly.type
_entity_poly.pdbx_seq_one_letter_code
_entity_poly.pdbx_strand_id
1 'polypeptide(L)'
;MIEVTIYGTLWCGDCRRAKQFLRERGVVFREVNIDDAQEAEDLVIRVNNGLRKVPTIGIDGRYFSCSPFDPYRLAEELKIPLNP
;
A
#
# COMPACT_ATOMS: atom_id res chain seq x y z
N MET A 1 15.84 0.73 -8.72
CA MET A 1 14.68 -0.18 -8.65
C MET A 1 13.76 0.26 -7.52
N ILE A 2 12.46 0.36 -7.78
CA ILE A 2 11.49 0.81 -6.80
C ILE A 2 11.06 -0.36 -5.93
N GLU A 3 11.15 -0.19 -4.61
CA GLU A 3 10.63 -1.18 -3.67
C GLU A 3 9.27 -0.73 -3.16
N VAL A 4 8.25 -1.55 -3.38
CA VAL A 4 6.88 -1.27 -2.98
C VAL A 4 6.44 -2.32 -1.97
N THR A 5 5.90 -1.86 -0.85
CA THR A 5 5.33 -2.74 0.17
C THR A 5 3.89 -2.31 0.45
N ILE A 6 2.98 -3.27 0.49
CA ILE A 6 1.60 -3.03 0.87
C ILE A 6 1.38 -3.59 2.27
N TYR A 7 1.00 -2.73 3.19
CA TYR A 7 0.64 -3.12 4.55
C TYR A 7 -0.87 -3.17 4.62
N GLY A 8 -1.42 -4.33 4.89
CA GLY A 8 -2.86 -4.50 4.86
C GLY A 8 -3.35 -5.63 5.73
N THR A 9 -4.61 -6.01 5.51
CA THR A 9 -5.26 -7.13 6.20
C THR A 9 -5.94 -8.02 5.17
N LEU A 10 -6.32 -9.24 5.60
CA LEU A 10 -6.95 -10.20 4.70
C LEU A 10 -8.34 -9.77 4.23
N TRP A 11 -9.02 -8.96 5.03
CA TRP A 11 -10.42 -8.58 4.77
C TRP A 11 -10.57 -7.18 4.19
N CYS A 12 -9.50 -6.60 3.72
CA CYS A 12 -9.49 -5.23 3.21
C CYS A 12 -9.75 -5.20 1.71
N GLY A 13 -10.91 -4.70 1.30
CA GLY A 13 -11.26 -4.57 -0.11
C GLY A 13 -10.35 -3.60 -0.85
N ASP A 14 -9.98 -2.49 -0.20
CA ASP A 14 -9.07 -1.51 -0.79
C ASP A 14 -7.67 -2.10 -0.97
N CYS A 15 -7.25 -2.99 -0.05
CA CYS A 15 -5.97 -3.69 -0.19
C CYS A 15 -5.97 -4.56 -1.44
N ARG A 16 -7.06 -5.28 -1.68
CA ARG A 16 -7.18 -6.12 -2.87
C ARG A 16 -7.13 -5.29 -4.16
N ARG A 17 -7.81 -4.16 -4.16
CA ARG A 17 -7.82 -3.27 -5.33
C ARG A 17 -6.43 -2.70 -5.61
N ALA A 18 -5.71 -2.31 -4.57
CA ALA A 18 -4.35 -1.81 -4.72
C ALA A 18 -3.42 -2.87 -5.27
N LYS A 19 -3.52 -4.10 -4.76
CA LYS A 19 -2.69 -5.22 -5.24
C LYS A 19 -3.00 -5.55 -6.69
N GLN A 20 -4.28 -5.58 -7.05
CA GLN A 20 -4.67 -5.85 -8.44
C GLN A 20 -4.16 -4.77 -9.38
N PHE A 21 -4.27 -3.51 -8.98
CA PHE A 21 -3.75 -2.39 -9.76
C PHE A 21 -2.26 -2.58 -10.06
N LEU A 22 -1.48 -2.92 -9.04
CA LEU A 22 -0.04 -3.10 -9.20
C LEU A 22 0.29 -4.30 -10.09
N ARG A 23 -0.43 -5.42 -9.92
CA ARG A 23 -0.22 -6.61 -10.75
C ARG A 23 -0.51 -6.33 -12.22
N GLU A 24 -1.58 -5.62 -12.50
CA GLU A 24 -1.96 -5.31 -13.88
C GLU A 24 -0.94 -4.43 -14.58
N ARG A 25 -0.16 -3.67 -13.82
CA ARG A 25 0.86 -2.78 -14.37
C ARG A 25 2.27 -3.35 -14.25
N GLY A 26 2.38 -4.60 -13.86
CA GLY A 26 3.67 -5.28 -13.77
C GLY A 26 4.57 -4.76 -12.67
N VAL A 27 4.01 -4.13 -11.64
CA VAL A 27 4.78 -3.63 -10.51
C VAL A 27 4.94 -4.74 -9.49
N VAL A 28 6.18 -5.08 -9.15
CA VAL A 28 6.48 -6.07 -8.13
C VAL A 28 6.34 -5.40 -6.76
N PHE A 29 5.68 -6.08 -5.82
CA PHE A 29 5.48 -5.54 -4.49
C PHE A 29 5.56 -6.64 -3.44
N ARG A 30 5.85 -6.24 -2.21
CA ARG A 30 5.79 -7.12 -1.04
C ARG A 30 4.47 -6.86 -0.33
N GLU A 31 3.98 -7.90 0.33
CA GLU A 31 2.71 -7.85 1.03
C GLU A 31 2.95 -8.19 2.50
N VAL A 32 2.48 -7.32 3.39
CA VAL A 32 2.61 -7.54 4.82
C VAL A 32 1.23 -7.47 5.46
N ASN A 33 0.84 -8.56 6.14
CA ASN A 33 -0.39 -8.58 6.91
C ASN A 33 -0.09 -8.03 8.30
N ILE A 34 -0.63 -6.87 8.61
CA ILE A 34 -0.32 -6.20 9.87
C ILE A 34 -0.98 -6.89 11.08
N ASP A 35 -1.94 -7.79 10.84
CA ASP A 35 -2.50 -8.59 11.92
C ASP A 35 -1.52 -9.66 12.42
N ASP A 36 -0.55 -10.03 11.58
CA ASP A 36 0.44 -11.06 11.91
C ASP A 36 1.82 -10.49 12.27
N ALA A 37 1.98 -9.17 12.23
CA ALA A 37 3.28 -8.55 12.38
C ALA A 37 3.16 -7.26 13.20
N GLN A 38 3.42 -7.35 14.51
CA GLN A 38 3.24 -6.22 15.41
C GLN A 38 4.08 -5.00 14.99
N GLU A 39 5.31 -5.24 14.54
CA GLU A 39 6.16 -4.13 14.12
C GLU A 39 5.59 -3.41 12.91
N ALA A 40 4.96 -4.14 12.00
CA ALA A 40 4.34 -3.55 10.82
C ALA A 40 3.08 -2.76 11.20
N GLU A 41 2.30 -3.27 12.16
CA GLU A 41 1.15 -2.54 12.65
C GLU A 41 1.58 -1.23 13.31
N ASP A 42 2.64 -1.28 14.12
CA ASP A 42 3.19 -0.09 14.79
C ASP A 42 3.65 0.93 13.75
N LEU A 43 4.27 0.48 12.68
CA LEU A 43 4.70 1.36 11.58
C LEU A 43 3.49 2.04 10.94
N VAL A 44 2.44 1.28 10.62
CA VAL A 44 1.24 1.82 9.99
C VAL A 44 0.62 2.90 10.88
N ILE A 45 0.51 2.64 12.15
CA ILE A 45 -0.08 3.60 13.09
C ILE A 45 0.80 4.86 13.19
N ARG A 46 2.11 4.68 13.24
CA ARG A 46 3.04 5.81 13.36
C ARG A 46 3.00 6.72 12.14
N VAL A 47 2.99 6.16 10.94
CA VAL A 47 3.03 6.97 9.71
C VAL A 47 1.69 7.58 9.36
N ASN A 48 0.62 7.16 10.01
CA ASN A 48 -0.73 7.67 9.79
C ASN A 48 -1.25 8.48 10.98
N ASN A 49 -0.34 9.08 11.73
CA ASN A 49 -0.69 9.97 12.84
C ASN A 49 -1.55 9.31 13.92
N GLY A 50 -1.24 8.06 14.23
CA GLY A 50 -1.95 7.31 15.26
C GLY A 50 -3.14 6.52 14.76
N LEU A 51 -3.37 6.48 13.45
CA LEU A 51 -4.51 5.79 12.87
C LEU A 51 -4.07 4.49 12.18
N ARG A 52 -4.81 3.43 12.43
CA ARG A 52 -4.56 2.12 11.82
C ARG A 52 -5.27 2.06 10.47
N LYS A 53 -4.60 2.59 9.43
CA LYS A 53 -5.18 2.66 8.09
C LYS A 53 -4.60 1.60 7.17
N VAL A 54 -5.46 0.88 6.48
CA VAL A 54 -5.06 -0.11 5.47
C VAL A 54 -5.82 0.13 4.17
N PRO A 55 -5.17 0.02 3.00
CA PRO A 55 -3.74 -0.26 2.84
C PRO A 55 -2.88 0.97 3.09
N THR A 56 -1.75 0.75 3.72
CA THR A 56 -0.67 1.73 3.76
C THR A 56 0.39 1.26 2.79
N ILE A 57 0.84 2.15 1.94
CA ILE A 57 1.80 1.82 0.88
C ILE A 57 3.15 2.42 1.24
N GLY A 58 4.20 1.60 1.19
CA GLY A 58 5.56 2.07 1.36
C GLY A 58 6.29 2.02 0.04
N ILE A 59 6.88 3.13 -0.38
CA ILE A 59 7.65 3.23 -1.61
C ILE A 59 8.98 3.89 -1.27
N ASP A 60 10.04 3.11 -1.30
CA ASP A 60 11.41 3.62 -1.08
C ASP A 60 11.53 4.49 0.17
N GLY A 61 10.91 4.07 1.27
CA GLY A 61 10.99 4.79 2.54
C GLY A 61 9.93 5.87 2.74
N ARG A 62 9.07 6.11 1.76
CA ARG A 62 7.94 7.02 1.88
C ARG A 62 6.67 6.21 2.11
N TYR A 63 5.77 6.71 2.94
CA TYR A 63 4.56 5.98 3.30
C TYR A 63 3.32 6.86 3.13
N PHE A 64 2.24 6.25 2.65
CA PHE A 64 0.96 6.94 2.55
C PHE A 64 -0.17 5.90 2.63
N SER A 65 -1.33 6.31 3.13
CA SER A 65 -2.50 5.44 3.11
C SER A 65 -3.23 5.59 1.79
N CYS A 66 -3.77 4.49 1.27
CA CYS A 66 -4.56 4.50 0.05
C CYS A 66 -5.98 3.99 0.38
N SER A 67 -6.58 4.60 1.37
CA SER A 67 -7.91 4.24 1.86
C SER A 67 -8.78 5.50 1.91
N PRO A 68 -9.83 5.58 1.13
CA PRO A 68 -10.24 4.58 0.12
C PRO A 68 -9.24 4.46 -1.02
N PHE A 69 -9.32 3.34 -1.72
CA PHE A 69 -8.40 3.09 -2.84
C PHE A 69 -8.54 4.18 -3.90
N ASP A 70 -7.42 4.75 -4.28
CA ASP A 70 -7.34 5.82 -5.27
C ASP A 70 -6.25 5.46 -6.29
N PRO A 71 -6.64 4.96 -7.47
CA PRO A 71 -5.65 4.57 -8.47
C PRO A 71 -4.83 5.76 -9.00
N TYR A 72 -5.43 6.95 -9.02
CA TYR A 72 -4.70 8.15 -9.46
C TYR A 72 -3.55 8.47 -8.52
N ARG A 73 -3.82 8.41 -7.21
CA ARG A 73 -2.80 8.65 -6.21
C ARG A 73 -1.68 7.63 -6.30
N LEU A 74 -2.06 6.36 -6.43
CA LEU A 74 -1.07 5.29 -6.48
C LEU A 74 -0.19 5.39 -7.73
N ALA A 75 -0.80 5.67 -8.89
CA ALA A 75 -0.05 5.86 -10.12
C ALA A 75 0.90 7.05 -10.03
N GLU A 76 0.44 8.14 -9.44
CA GLU A 76 1.26 9.35 -9.28
C GLU A 76 2.46 9.09 -8.37
N GLU A 77 2.25 8.42 -7.24
CA GLU A 77 3.33 8.12 -6.31
C GLU A 77 4.37 7.17 -6.91
N LEU A 78 3.93 6.27 -7.78
CA LEU A 78 4.82 5.32 -8.48
C LEU A 78 5.40 5.91 -9.75
N LYS A 79 4.89 7.05 -10.21
CA LYS A 79 5.30 7.69 -11.47
C LYS A 79 5.12 6.76 -12.67
N ILE A 80 3.98 6.09 -12.70
CA ILE A 80 3.61 5.20 -13.80
C ILE A 80 2.31 5.69 -14.44
N PRO A 81 2.01 5.26 -15.69
CA PRO A 81 0.73 5.60 -16.30
C PRO A 81 -0.44 4.99 -15.53
N LEU A 82 -1.55 5.69 -15.51
CA LEU A 82 -2.76 5.17 -14.89
C LEU A 82 -3.27 3.92 -15.62
N ASN A 83 -3.20 3.94 -16.93
CA ASN A 83 -3.60 2.79 -17.76
C ASN A 83 -2.38 1.98 -18.15
N PRO A 84 -2.52 0.65 -18.21
CA PRO A 84 -1.40 -0.21 -18.61
C PRO A 84 -0.97 0.02 -20.04
#